data_b8c298bd34ecad6fe09cd56eeb2b2a46
#
_entry.id   b8c298bd34ecad6fe09cd56eeb2b2a46
#
_cell.length_a   1.000
_cell.length_b   1.000
_cell.length_c   1.000
_cell.angle_alpha   90.00
_cell.angle_beta   90.00
_cell.angle_gamma   90.00
#
_symmetry.space_group_name_H-M   'P 1'
#
loop_
_entity.id
_entity.type
_entity.pdbx_description
1 polymer ?
#
loop_
_entity_poly.entity_id
_entity_poly.type
_entity_poly.pdbx_seq_one_letter_code
_entity_poly.pdbx_strand_id
1 'polypeptide(L)'
;VTDRKPPVKGRTHNVLITGVTGTLGRQLAQHLYFDKGIGTIIGIAKGERPYYFDEYDPKKFVYSQVDLTKARELNNLFFSDMFKEAQIDTVIHLAFQNRPSMHGEKSHELNVLGTKNMLDKAVETPGITKFIFKSSGIVYRVLAHGDVVLDEESDLNFEENANRWVKDRVDADMLCRSRMDNRKVDIMVMRFSNIVGRNVHSQLNEYLSSPVCIHPAGFDPMVNLIDIKDVIGSVRIAIDKKASGVFNILGRDTAPLSVFVRQAGHKSVSLPTPLIGPLNLLQRKMGMTRYNFEVDQQRMHHAALMDGRKAETVLGYTPRHHVDFG
;
A
#
# COMPACT_ATOMS: atom_id res chain seq x y z
N VAL A 1 -4.97 28.47 29.56
CA VAL A 1 -6.28 27.88 29.27
C VAL A 1 -6.57 28.19 27.82
N THR A 2 -6.25 27.28 26.93
CA THR A 2 -6.50 27.40 25.49
C THR A 2 -7.84 26.72 25.18
N ASP A 3 -8.83 27.57 24.85
CA ASP A 3 -10.13 27.15 24.32
C ASP A 3 -9.95 26.24 23.07
N ARG A 4 -10.01 24.97 23.28
CA ARG A 4 -10.18 24.01 22.18
C ARG A 4 -11.64 24.07 21.75
N LYS A 5 -11.93 24.72 20.63
CA LYS A 5 -13.24 24.61 19.96
C LYS A 5 -13.57 23.11 19.80
N PRO A 6 -14.81 22.70 20.14
CA PRO A 6 -15.22 21.31 19.92
C PRO A 6 -15.11 20.99 18.42
N PRO A 7 -14.74 19.75 18.05
CA PRO A 7 -14.68 19.37 16.64
C PRO A 7 -16.05 19.61 16.00
N VAL A 8 -16.06 20.28 14.87
CA VAL A 8 -17.23 20.41 14.00
C VAL A 8 -17.75 19.00 13.78
N LYS A 9 -19.06 18.75 13.96
CA LYS A 9 -19.70 17.47 13.63
C LYS A 9 -19.39 17.17 12.18
N GLY A 10 -18.34 16.38 11.93
CA GLY A 10 -17.88 15.98 10.61
C GLY A 10 -18.94 15.08 9.98
N ARG A 11 -19.05 15.16 8.67
CA ARG A 11 -19.84 14.23 7.85
C ARG A 11 -19.38 12.81 8.14
N THR A 12 -20.31 11.88 8.40
CA THR A 12 -19.99 10.46 8.53
C THR A 12 -19.70 9.89 7.14
N HIS A 13 -18.56 9.22 6.97
CA HIS A 13 -18.19 8.57 5.72
C HIS A 13 -18.60 7.11 5.70
N ASN A 14 -19.10 6.63 4.56
CA ASN A 14 -19.36 5.23 4.32
C ASN A 14 -18.32 4.70 3.32
N VAL A 15 -17.62 3.64 3.68
CA VAL A 15 -16.43 3.21 2.96
C VAL A 15 -16.54 1.80 2.40
N LEU A 16 -16.01 1.59 1.19
CA LEU A 16 -15.75 0.27 0.63
C LEU A 16 -14.24 0.01 0.68
N ILE A 17 -13.82 -1.10 1.27
CA ILE A 17 -12.43 -1.51 1.40
C ILE A 17 -12.19 -2.77 0.58
N THR A 18 -11.35 -2.70 -0.44
CA THR A 18 -10.93 -3.89 -1.18
C THR A 18 -9.72 -4.55 -0.52
N GLY A 19 -9.60 -5.86 -0.61
CA GLY A 19 -8.49 -6.59 0.03
C GLY A 19 -8.57 -6.57 1.56
N VAL A 20 -9.77 -6.50 2.11
CA VAL A 20 -10.04 -6.38 3.55
C VAL A 20 -9.49 -7.55 4.37
N THR A 21 -9.25 -8.71 3.78
CA THR A 21 -8.67 -9.89 4.45
C THR A 21 -7.14 -9.86 4.54
N GLY A 22 -6.48 -8.95 3.80
CA GLY A 22 -5.04 -8.72 3.92
C GLY A 22 -4.67 -8.02 5.23
N THR A 23 -3.40 -8.11 5.64
CA THR A 23 -2.92 -7.53 6.91
C THR A 23 -3.30 -6.06 7.07
N LEU A 24 -3.03 -5.23 6.07
CA LEU A 24 -3.38 -3.82 6.10
C LEU A 24 -4.91 -3.61 6.06
N GLY A 25 -5.62 -4.34 5.19
CA GLY A 25 -7.07 -4.22 5.05
C GLY A 25 -7.81 -4.57 6.34
N ARG A 26 -7.40 -5.66 7.00
CA ARG A 26 -7.96 -6.08 8.29
C ARG A 26 -7.75 -5.03 9.39
N GLN A 27 -6.51 -4.53 9.53
CA GLN A 27 -6.20 -3.54 10.55
C GLN A 27 -6.88 -2.19 10.27
N LEU A 28 -6.96 -1.78 9.00
CA LEU A 28 -7.70 -0.59 8.61
C LEU A 28 -9.20 -0.75 8.91
N ALA A 29 -9.81 -1.88 8.52
CA ALA A 29 -11.22 -2.15 8.81
C ALA A 29 -11.50 -2.10 10.31
N GLN A 30 -10.63 -2.68 11.14
CA GLN A 30 -10.74 -2.62 12.60
C GLN A 30 -10.64 -1.18 13.12
N HIS A 31 -9.67 -0.41 12.63
CA HIS A 31 -9.50 0.99 13.03
C HIS A 31 -10.74 1.82 12.67
N LEU A 32 -11.23 1.69 11.44
CA LEU A 32 -12.40 2.43 10.96
C LEU A 32 -13.71 1.96 11.63
N TYR A 33 -13.80 0.70 12.04
CA TYR A 33 -14.97 0.19 12.77
C TYR A 33 -15.19 0.91 14.09
N PHE A 34 -14.13 1.25 14.81
CA PHE A 34 -14.23 2.00 16.07
C PHE A 34 -14.25 3.52 15.88
N ASP A 35 -14.02 4.03 14.67
CA ASP A 35 -14.07 5.46 14.40
C ASP A 35 -15.52 5.95 14.30
N LYS A 36 -15.82 7.04 15.06
CA LYS A 36 -17.16 7.66 15.06
C LYS A 36 -17.47 8.45 13.78
N GLY A 37 -16.45 8.85 13.03
CA GLY A 37 -16.59 9.52 11.74
C GLY A 37 -16.88 8.57 10.59
N ILE A 38 -16.94 7.25 10.87
CA ILE A 38 -17.22 6.21 9.88
C ILE A 38 -18.57 5.54 10.22
N GLY A 39 -19.44 5.53 9.23
CA GLY A 39 -20.74 4.84 9.29
C GLY A 39 -20.61 3.40 8.86
N THR A 40 -21.08 3.09 7.64
CA THR A 40 -21.05 1.73 7.10
C THR A 40 -19.70 1.41 6.43
N ILE A 41 -19.21 0.20 6.64
CA ILE A 41 -18.03 -0.35 6.01
C ILE A 41 -18.42 -1.58 5.20
N ILE A 42 -18.18 -1.58 3.89
CA ILE A 42 -18.24 -2.79 3.07
C ILE A 42 -16.81 -3.27 2.83
N GLY A 43 -16.48 -4.43 3.37
CA GLY A 43 -15.19 -5.09 3.12
C GLY A 43 -15.32 -6.14 2.04
N ILE A 44 -14.49 -6.07 0.99
CA ILE A 44 -14.51 -7.07 -0.08
C ILE A 44 -13.15 -7.78 -0.24
N ALA A 45 -13.22 -9.08 -0.50
CA ALA A 45 -12.07 -9.91 -0.88
C ALA A 45 -12.53 -11.15 -1.65
N LYS A 46 -11.59 -11.82 -2.32
CA LYS A 46 -11.86 -13.02 -3.13
C LYS A 46 -12.21 -14.27 -2.30
N GLY A 47 -11.66 -14.38 -1.09
CA GLY A 47 -11.87 -15.53 -0.21
C GLY A 47 -13.20 -15.49 0.53
N GLU A 48 -13.49 -16.57 1.26
CA GLU A 48 -14.62 -16.63 2.17
C GLU A 48 -14.47 -15.64 3.33
N ARG A 49 -15.60 -15.33 3.99
CA ARG A 49 -15.60 -14.44 5.17
C ARG A 49 -14.79 -15.07 6.31
N PRO A 50 -13.73 -14.38 6.78
CA PRO A 50 -12.98 -14.87 7.92
C PRO A 50 -13.76 -14.71 9.22
N TYR A 51 -13.58 -15.68 10.14
CA TYR A 51 -14.25 -15.72 11.45
C TYR A 51 -14.02 -14.48 12.32
N TYR A 52 -12.86 -13.81 12.19
CA TYR A 52 -12.57 -12.61 12.97
C TYR A 52 -13.44 -11.39 12.62
N PHE A 53 -14.27 -11.47 11.57
CA PHE A 53 -15.29 -10.49 11.27
C PHE A 53 -16.67 -10.82 11.89
N ASP A 54 -16.81 -11.96 12.54
CA ASP A 54 -18.10 -12.37 13.14
C ASP A 54 -18.45 -11.54 14.38
N GLU A 55 -17.45 -10.93 15.03
CA GLU A 55 -17.63 -10.04 16.16
C GLU A 55 -18.12 -8.63 15.77
N TYR A 56 -18.14 -8.30 14.48
CA TYR A 56 -18.54 -6.97 14.01
C TYR A 56 -20.05 -6.91 13.81
N ASP A 57 -20.66 -5.80 14.28
CA ASP A 57 -22.07 -5.51 14.05
C ASP A 57 -22.36 -5.47 12.53
N PRO A 58 -23.25 -6.34 12.01
CA PRO A 58 -23.60 -6.38 10.60
C PRO A 58 -24.25 -5.09 10.08
N LYS A 59 -24.75 -4.22 10.97
CA LYS A 59 -25.24 -2.89 10.59
C LYS A 59 -24.12 -1.91 10.26
N LYS A 60 -22.90 -2.13 10.83
CA LYS A 60 -21.75 -1.26 10.60
C LYS A 60 -20.72 -1.88 9.66
N PHE A 61 -20.52 -3.19 9.67
CA PHE A 61 -19.57 -3.88 8.82
C PHE A 61 -20.20 -5.04 8.06
N VAL A 62 -20.13 -4.97 6.74
CA VAL A 62 -20.62 -6.02 5.84
C VAL A 62 -19.44 -6.58 5.04
N TYR A 63 -19.31 -7.90 5.02
CA TYR A 63 -18.35 -8.59 4.18
C TYR A 63 -19.03 -9.11 2.92
N SER A 64 -18.41 -8.90 1.75
CA SER A 64 -18.86 -9.50 0.50
C SER A 64 -17.70 -10.20 -0.22
N GLN A 65 -17.92 -11.43 -0.65
CA GLN A 65 -16.96 -12.19 -1.43
C GLN A 65 -17.02 -11.72 -2.89
N VAL A 66 -15.92 -11.10 -3.37
CA VAL A 66 -15.84 -10.54 -4.73
C VAL A 66 -14.45 -10.74 -5.29
N ASP A 67 -14.34 -11.31 -6.48
CA ASP A 67 -13.13 -11.36 -7.29
C ASP A 67 -13.08 -10.12 -8.22
N LEU A 68 -12.15 -9.20 -7.95
CA LEU A 68 -11.99 -7.94 -8.69
C LEU A 68 -11.64 -8.14 -10.18
N THR A 69 -11.11 -9.32 -10.53
CA THR A 69 -10.79 -9.65 -11.93
C THR A 69 -12.04 -9.98 -12.73
N LYS A 70 -13.18 -10.24 -12.06
CA LYS A 70 -14.45 -10.61 -12.66
C LYS A 70 -15.43 -9.44 -12.65
N ALA A 71 -15.55 -8.74 -13.76
CA ALA A 71 -16.46 -7.59 -13.92
C ALA A 71 -17.90 -7.90 -13.51
N ARG A 72 -18.39 -9.15 -13.73
CA ARG A 72 -19.74 -9.57 -13.33
C ARG A 72 -19.93 -9.56 -11.81
N GLU A 73 -18.94 -10.02 -11.05
CA GLU A 73 -19.03 -10.05 -9.57
C GLU A 73 -19.06 -8.63 -9.01
N LEU A 74 -18.23 -7.73 -9.56
CA LEU A 74 -18.28 -6.31 -9.22
C LEU A 74 -19.63 -5.67 -9.58
N ASN A 75 -20.16 -5.93 -10.77
CA ASN A 75 -21.48 -5.44 -11.15
C ASN A 75 -22.56 -5.90 -10.16
N ASN A 76 -22.57 -7.19 -9.81
CA ASN A 76 -23.51 -7.73 -8.85
C ASN A 76 -23.42 -7.01 -7.49
N LEU A 77 -22.21 -6.71 -7.01
CA LEU A 77 -22.02 -5.95 -5.77
C LEU A 77 -22.62 -4.54 -5.89
N PHE A 78 -22.24 -3.78 -6.91
CA PHE A 78 -22.62 -2.37 -7.04
C PHE A 78 -24.13 -2.18 -7.33
N PHE A 79 -24.79 -3.18 -7.92
CA PHE A 79 -26.24 -3.17 -8.14
C PHE A 79 -27.06 -3.79 -7.01
N SER A 80 -26.41 -4.39 -6.00
CA SER A 80 -27.11 -5.00 -4.86
C SER A 80 -27.80 -3.96 -3.98
N ASP A 81 -28.88 -4.37 -3.33
CA ASP A 81 -29.60 -3.50 -2.39
C ASP A 81 -28.72 -3.16 -1.19
N MET A 82 -27.90 -4.11 -0.72
CA MET A 82 -26.91 -3.89 0.33
C MET A 82 -25.97 -2.72 0.01
N PHE A 83 -25.46 -2.63 -1.24
CA PHE A 83 -24.57 -1.53 -1.63
C PHE A 83 -25.31 -0.19 -1.72
N LYS A 84 -26.55 -0.21 -2.26
CA LYS A 84 -27.39 1.00 -2.36
C LYS A 84 -27.77 1.56 -0.99
N GLU A 85 -28.13 0.69 -0.06
CA GLU A 85 -28.48 1.06 1.32
C GLU A 85 -27.27 1.59 2.10
N ALA A 86 -26.07 1.06 1.85
CA ALA A 86 -24.85 1.47 2.49
C ALA A 86 -24.41 2.90 2.12
N GLN A 87 -24.91 3.47 1.00
CA GLN A 87 -24.59 4.85 0.58
C GLN A 87 -23.08 5.13 0.58
N ILE A 88 -22.29 4.25 -0.03
CA ILE A 88 -20.82 4.36 -0.06
C ILE A 88 -20.40 5.66 -0.76
N ASP A 89 -19.58 6.47 -0.09
CA ASP A 89 -19.00 7.70 -0.64
C ASP A 89 -17.49 7.60 -0.93
N THR A 90 -16.81 6.65 -0.31
CA THR A 90 -15.36 6.49 -0.40
C THR A 90 -14.96 5.06 -0.70
N VAL A 91 -14.12 4.85 -1.71
CA VAL A 91 -13.50 3.56 -2.04
C VAL A 91 -12.03 3.58 -1.62
N ILE A 92 -11.60 2.60 -0.84
CA ILE A 92 -10.22 2.39 -0.41
C ILE A 92 -9.71 1.11 -1.06
N HIS A 93 -8.87 1.27 -2.08
CA HIS A 93 -8.38 0.15 -2.88
C HIS A 93 -7.02 -0.35 -2.37
N LEU A 94 -7.05 -1.46 -1.59
CA LEU A 94 -5.87 -2.11 -1.01
C LEU A 94 -5.59 -3.49 -1.61
N ALA A 95 -6.52 -4.03 -2.40
CA ALA A 95 -6.38 -5.35 -3.02
C ALA A 95 -5.26 -5.34 -4.05
N PHE A 96 -4.12 -5.89 -3.66
CA PHE A 96 -2.92 -5.93 -4.49
C PHE A 96 -2.08 -7.15 -4.12
N GLN A 97 -1.53 -7.87 -5.10
CA GLN A 97 -0.58 -8.95 -4.84
C GLN A 97 0.79 -8.36 -4.49
N ASN A 98 1.14 -8.43 -3.20
CA ASN A 98 2.38 -7.84 -2.69
C ASN A 98 3.61 -8.75 -2.82
N ARG A 99 3.44 -10.05 -3.06
CA ARG A 99 4.55 -11.00 -3.21
C ARG A 99 4.87 -11.21 -4.68
N PRO A 100 6.15 -11.15 -5.09
CA PRO A 100 6.56 -11.58 -6.42
C PRO A 100 6.25 -13.07 -6.55
N SER A 101 5.23 -13.42 -7.33
CA SER A 101 4.84 -14.81 -7.52
C SER A 101 5.40 -15.37 -8.82
N MET A 102 5.57 -16.70 -8.87
CA MET A 102 5.92 -17.39 -10.12
C MET A 102 4.76 -17.35 -11.15
N HIS A 103 3.57 -16.94 -10.74
CA HIS A 103 2.37 -16.84 -11.60
C HIS A 103 2.08 -15.38 -11.96
N GLY A 104 3.00 -14.73 -12.66
CA GLY A 104 2.93 -13.29 -13.02
C GLY A 104 1.63 -12.86 -13.68
N GLU A 105 0.98 -13.70 -14.50
CA GLU A 105 -0.25 -13.38 -15.19
C GLU A 105 -1.43 -13.15 -14.23
N LYS A 106 -1.64 -14.06 -13.28
CA LYS A 106 -2.71 -13.90 -12.25
C LYS A 106 -2.49 -12.68 -11.36
N SER A 107 -1.22 -12.35 -11.10
CA SER A 107 -0.89 -11.13 -10.34
C SER A 107 -1.20 -9.87 -11.15
N HIS A 108 -0.91 -9.87 -12.44
CA HIS A 108 -1.24 -8.79 -13.36
C HIS A 108 -2.75 -8.57 -13.47
N GLU A 109 -3.52 -9.65 -13.64
CA GLU A 109 -4.99 -9.57 -13.67
C GLU A 109 -5.54 -8.89 -12.42
N LEU A 110 -5.07 -9.27 -11.23
CA LEU A 110 -5.53 -8.62 -10.00
C LEU A 110 -5.03 -7.17 -9.90
N ASN A 111 -3.73 -6.96 -10.11
CA ASN A 111 -3.09 -5.69 -9.83
C ASN A 111 -3.48 -4.61 -10.84
N VAL A 112 -3.61 -4.94 -12.11
CA VAL A 112 -3.90 -3.98 -13.17
C VAL A 112 -5.37 -4.01 -13.56
N LEU A 113 -5.91 -5.18 -13.97
CA LEU A 113 -7.33 -5.26 -14.37
C LEU A 113 -8.26 -5.09 -13.18
N GLY A 114 -7.94 -5.67 -12.02
CA GLY A 114 -8.72 -5.50 -10.79
C GLY A 114 -8.76 -4.03 -10.35
N THR A 115 -7.63 -3.31 -10.42
CA THR A 115 -7.57 -1.87 -10.14
C THR A 115 -8.40 -1.08 -11.15
N LYS A 116 -8.25 -1.38 -12.46
CA LYS A 116 -9.04 -0.74 -13.52
C LYS A 116 -10.53 -0.92 -13.29
N ASN A 117 -10.98 -2.15 -13.07
CA ASN A 117 -12.39 -2.46 -12.87
C ASN A 117 -12.97 -1.72 -11.66
N MET A 118 -12.22 -1.66 -10.54
CA MET A 118 -12.67 -0.97 -9.34
C MET A 118 -12.69 0.55 -9.52
N LEU A 119 -11.69 1.11 -10.18
CA LEU A 119 -11.63 2.54 -10.48
C LEU A 119 -12.77 2.98 -11.40
N ASP A 120 -13.02 2.23 -12.49
CA ASP A 120 -14.12 2.53 -13.42
C ASP A 120 -15.47 2.49 -12.66
N LYS A 121 -15.70 1.48 -11.81
CA LYS A 121 -16.92 1.41 -10.97
C LYS A 121 -17.04 2.58 -10.00
N ALA A 122 -15.95 2.98 -9.36
CA ALA A 122 -15.96 4.14 -8.46
C ALA A 122 -16.31 5.45 -9.18
N VAL A 123 -15.77 5.65 -10.39
CA VAL A 123 -16.01 6.85 -11.20
C VAL A 123 -17.44 6.89 -11.79
N GLU A 124 -17.98 5.73 -12.17
CA GLU A 124 -19.31 5.60 -12.78
C GLU A 124 -20.45 5.62 -11.76
N THR A 125 -20.21 5.28 -10.49
CA THR A 125 -21.26 5.11 -9.48
C THR A 125 -21.62 6.44 -8.83
N PRO A 126 -22.87 6.91 -8.95
CA PRO A 126 -23.33 8.11 -8.26
C PRO A 126 -23.19 7.96 -6.72
N GLY A 127 -22.78 9.03 -6.06
CA GLY A 127 -22.58 9.04 -4.61
C GLY A 127 -21.13 8.77 -4.18
N ILE A 128 -20.34 8.06 -4.97
CA ILE A 128 -18.91 7.92 -4.70
C ILE A 128 -18.22 9.25 -5.07
N THR A 129 -17.53 9.82 -4.11
CA THR A 129 -16.84 11.11 -4.23
C THR A 129 -15.33 10.99 -4.06
N LYS A 130 -14.86 9.80 -3.61
CA LYS A 130 -13.44 9.59 -3.32
C LYS A 130 -12.98 8.19 -3.66
N PHE A 131 -11.79 8.09 -4.25
CA PHE A 131 -11.06 6.85 -4.50
C PHE A 131 -9.63 6.97 -3.97
N ILE A 132 -9.28 6.15 -2.99
CA ILE A 132 -7.93 6.11 -2.38
C ILE A 132 -7.25 4.84 -2.85
N PHE A 133 -6.16 4.98 -3.59
CA PHE A 133 -5.35 3.86 -4.08
C PHE A 133 -4.06 3.72 -3.27
N LYS A 134 -3.82 2.54 -2.73
CA LYS A 134 -2.57 2.18 -2.07
C LYS A 134 -1.51 1.83 -3.12
N SER A 135 -0.65 2.78 -3.44
CA SER A 135 0.55 2.59 -4.26
C SER A 135 1.80 2.36 -3.38
N SER A 136 2.98 2.38 -3.96
CA SER A 136 4.25 2.15 -3.26
C SER A 136 5.37 2.94 -3.92
N GLY A 137 6.36 3.38 -3.14
CA GLY A 137 7.57 4.02 -3.64
C GLY A 137 8.42 3.15 -4.58
N ILE A 138 8.14 1.84 -4.67
CA ILE A 138 8.81 0.94 -5.62
C ILE A 138 8.56 1.33 -7.09
N VAL A 139 7.53 2.12 -7.36
CA VAL A 139 7.21 2.60 -8.72
C VAL A 139 8.25 3.57 -9.26
N TYR A 140 9.01 4.22 -8.40
CA TYR A 140 10.04 5.16 -8.82
C TYR A 140 11.25 4.46 -9.44
N ARG A 141 11.81 5.08 -10.46
CA ARG A 141 13.07 4.67 -11.08
C ARG A 141 14.24 5.00 -10.16
N VAL A 142 15.15 4.06 -9.98
CA VAL A 142 16.37 4.22 -9.18
C VAL A 142 17.58 4.03 -10.08
N LEU A 143 18.46 5.01 -10.13
CA LEU A 143 19.66 5.04 -10.97
C LEU A 143 20.91 5.27 -10.13
N ALA A 144 22.05 4.76 -10.61
CA ALA A 144 23.34 4.93 -9.94
C ALA A 144 23.77 6.40 -9.75
N HIS A 145 23.35 7.27 -10.68
CA HIS A 145 23.67 8.70 -10.68
C HIS A 145 22.39 9.56 -10.76
N GLY A 146 21.26 9.03 -10.27
CA GLY A 146 19.99 9.74 -10.23
C GLY A 146 19.80 10.50 -8.91
N ASP A 147 18.63 11.13 -8.80
CA ASP A 147 18.23 11.81 -7.58
C ASP A 147 18.05 10.80 -6.44
N VAL A 148 18.65 11.14 -5.30
CA VAL A 148 18.52 10.35 -4.07
C VAL A 148 17.16 10.60 -3.40
N VAL A 149 16.61 11.82 -3.53
CA VAL A 149 15.33 12.21 -2.95
C VAL A 149 14.29 12.33 -4.06
N LEU A 150 13.23 11.52 -3.96
CA LEU A 150 12.21 11.34 -4.98
C LEU A 150 10.89 11.98 -4.51
N ASP A 151 10.42 12.96 -5.24
CA ASP A 151 9.11 13.57 -5.07
C ASP A 151 8.05 12.90 -5.95
N GLU A 152 6.82 13.40 -5.92
CA GLU A 152 5.70 12.82 -6.68
C GLU A 152 5.82 12.99 -8.19
N GLU A 153 6.68 13.91 -8.67
CA GLU A 153 6.93 14.17 -10.09
C GLU A 153 8.15 13.40 -10.63
N SER A 154 8.92 12.78 -9.75
CA SER A 154 10.09 11.97 -10.11
C SER A 154 9.73 10.80 -11.02
N ASP A 155 10.67 10.41 -11.88
CA ASP A 155 10.49 9.39 -12.91
C ASP A 155 10.03 8.05 -12.34
N LEU A 156 9.05 7.43 -13.02
CA LEU A 156 8.62 6.07 -12.74
C LEU A 156 9.48 5.06 -13.51
N ASN A 157 9.53 3.84 -13.00
CA ASN A 157 10.30 2.76 -13.59
C ASN A 157 9.58 2.13 -14.80
N PHE A 158 9.77 2.72 -15.97
CA PHE A 158 9.30 2.21 -17.27
C PHE A 158 10.35 1.38 -18.01
N GLU A 159 11.42 0.91 -17.34
CA GLU A 159 12.47 0.13 -18.00
C GLU A 159 11.90 -1.18 -18.59
N GLU A 160 12.30 -1.50 -19.82
CA GLU A 160 11.83 -2.70 -20.52
C GLU A 160 12.21 -3.99 -19.80
N ASN A 161 13.38 -3.99 -19.15
CA ASN A 161 13.90 -5.12 -18.36
C ASN A 161 13.41 -5.13 -16.90
N ALA A 162 12.60 -4.15 -16.47
CA ALA A 162 12.05 -4.12 -15.12
C ALA A 162 11.21 -5.39 -14.86
N ASN A 163 11.32 -5.90 -13.64
CA ASN A 163 10.53 -7.06 -13.22
C ASN A 163 9.02 -6.79 -13.39
N ARG A 164 8.26 -7.77 -13.89
CA ARG A 164 6.81 -7.62 -14.10
C ARG A 164 6.08 -7.17 -12.84
N TRP A 165 6.52 -7.62 -11.69
CA TRP A 165 5.96 -7.21 -10.40
C TRP A 165 6.08 -5.69 -10.14
N VAL A 166 7.16 -5.05 -10.61
CA VAL A 166 7.33 -3.58 -10.59
C VAL A 166 6.45 -2.93 -11.65
N LYS A 167 6.46 -3.47 -12.89
CA LYS A 167 5.64 -2.96 -14.00
C LYS A 167 4.16 -2.90 -13.63
N ASP A 168 3.59 -3.97 -13.06
CA ASP A 168 2.20 -4.00 -12.63
C ASP A 168 1.86 -2.87 -11.64
N ARG A 169 2.80 -2.47 -10.79
CA ARG A 169 2.63 -1.34 -9.85
C ARG A 169 2.64 0.00 -10.56
N VAL A 170 3.55 0.18 -11.50
CA VAL A 170 3.63 1.38 -12.34
C VAL A 170 2.34 1.51 -13.15
N ASP A 171 1.89 0.43 -13.79
CA ASP A 171 0.66 0.42 -14.60
C ASP A 171 -0.57 0.77 -13.77
N ALA A 172 -0.74 0.17 -12.58
CA ALA A 172 -1.85 0.48 -11.69
C ALA A 172 -1.81 1.92 -11.15
N ASP A 173 -0.63 2.43 -10.82
CA ASP A 173 -0.42 3.83 -10.41
C ASP A 173 -0.81 4.79 -11.53
N MET A 174 -0.34 4.52 -12.75
CA MET A 174 -0.66 5.32 -13.95
C MET A 174 -2.14 5.26 -14.34
N LEU A 175 -2.80 4.11 -14.20
CA LEU A 175 -4.25 4.00 -14.38
C LEU A 175 -5.00 4.96 -13.46
N CYS A 176 -4.63 5.01 -12.17
CA CYS A 176 -5.26 5.94 -11.23
C CYS A 176 -4.94 7.39 -11.59
N ARG A 177 -3.68 7.71 -11.95
CA ARG A 177 -3.26 9.06 -12.35
C ARG A 177 -4.02 9.55 -13.58
N SER A 178 -4.25 8.69 -14.58
CA SER A 178 -4.96 9.06 -15.81
C SER A 178 -6.42 9.49 -15.61
N ARG A 179 -6.97 9.28 -14.42
CA ARG A 179 -8.35 9.64 -14.06
C ARG A 179 -8.44 10.79 -13.05
N MET A 180 -7.31 11.39 -12.64
CA MET A 180 -7.29 12.47 -11.63
C MET A 180 -7.98 13.77 -12.06
N ASP A 181 -8.11 14.00 -13.36
CA ASP A 181 -8.86 15.14 -13.90
C ASP A 181 -10.38 14.98 -13.77
N ASN A 182 -10.84 13.86 -13.21
CA ASN A 182 -12.25 13.63 -12.95
C ASN A 182 -12.78 14.60 -11.90
N ARG A 183 -13.73 15.45 -12.29
CA ARG A 183 -14.29 16.48 -11.38
C ARG A 183 -15.33 15.94 -10.39
N LYS A 184 -15.73 14.67 -10.51
CA LYS A 184 -16.76 14.05 -9.65
C LYS A 184 -16.17 13.26 -8.50
N VAL A 185 -14.99 12.66 -8.70
CA VAL A 185 -14.33 11.78 -7.73
C VAL A 185 -12.92 12.28 -7.46
N ASP A 186 -12.62 12.57 -6.20
CA ASP A 186 -11.26 12.88 -5.76
C ASP A 186 -10.43 11.58 -5.77
N ILE A 187 -9.46 11.48 -6.67
CA ILE A 187 -8.59 10.28 -6.79
C ILE A 187 -7.26 10.58 -6.12
N MET A 188 -6.95 9.81 -5.09
CA MET A 188 -5.71 9.90 -4.31
C MET A 188 -4.86 8.66 -4.52
N VAL A 189 -3.66 8.83 -5.05
CA VAL A 189 -2.64 7.79 -5.12
C VAL A 189 -1.67 7.99 -3.98
N MET A 190 -1.70 7.10 -3.00
CA MET A 190 -0.81 7.15 -1.84
C MET A 190 0.37 6.19 -2.07
N ARG A 191 1.55 6.74 -2.37
CA ARG A 191 2.80 5.99 -2.53
C ARG A 191 3.46 5.85 -1.18
N PHE A 192 3.35 4.66 -0.60
CA PHE A 192 3.96 4.38 0.69
C PHE A 192 5.44 4.03 0.54
N SER A 193 6.27 4.53 1.47
CA SER A 193 7.61 4.01 1.68
C SER A 193 7.55 2.56 2.15
N ASN A 194 8.68 1.95 2.48
CA ASN A 194 8.72 0.53 2.86
C ASN A 194 7.91 0.27 4.14
N ILE A 195 6.76 -0.36 3.98
CA ILE A 195 5.88 -0.70 5.10
C ILE A 195 6.50 -1.87 5.86
N VAL A 196 6.75 -1.68 7.14
CA VAL A 196 7.30 -2.68 8.05
C VAL A 196 6.34 -2.89 9.22
N GLY A 197 6.37 -4.09 9.80
CA GLY A 197 5.55 -4.45 10.93
C GLY A 197 5.19 -5.92 10.94
N ARG A 198 4.58 -6.36 12.02
CA ARG A 198 4.21 -7.77 12.22
C ARG A 198 3.19 -8.23 11.16
N ASN A 199 3.48 -9.35 10.51
CA ASN A 199 2.65 -9.93 9.43
C ASN A 199 2.48 -9.04 8.18
N VAL A 200 3.31 -8.02 8.02
CA VAL A 200 3.38 -7.24 6.78
C VAL A 200 4.18 -8.02 5.73
N HIS A 201 3.68 -8.06 4.51
CA HIS A 201 4.34 -8.73 3.39
C HIS A 201 4.83 -7.69 2.38
N SER A 202 5.88 -6.95 2.74
CA SER A 202 6.64 -6.08 1.83
C SER A 202 8.00 -6.71 1.55
N GLN A 203 8.65 -6.34 0.42
CA GLN A 203 9.96 -6.90 0.08
C GLN A 203 10.99 -6.60 1.17
N LEU A 204 11.06 -5.37 1.64
CA LEU A 204 12.02 -5.01 2.68
C LEU A 204 11.69 -5.66 4.03
N ASN A 205 10.41 -5.81 4.39
CA ASN A 205 10.04 -6.52 5.62
C ASN A 205 10.42 -8.00 5.56
N GLU A 206 10.24 -8.67 4.41
CA GLU A 206 10.69 -10.06 4.20
C GLU A 206 12.24 -10.16 4.22
N TYR A 207 12.95 -9.13 3.75
CA TYR A 207 14.40 -9.05 3.88
C TYR A 207 14.84 -8.94 5.33
N LEU A 208 14.28 -7.97 6.06
CA LEU A 208 14.59 -7.71 7.46
C LEU A 208 14.15 -8.84 8.41
N SER A 209 13.23 -9.71 7.98
CA SER A 209 12.81 -10.92 8.71
C SER A 209 13.63 -12.15 8.35
N SER A 210 14.61 -12.03 7.44
CA SER A 210 15.44 -13.17 7.02
C SER A 210 16.49 -13.47 8.09
N PRO A 211 16.75 -14.75 8.45
CA PRO A 211 17.74 -15.10 9.46
C PRO A 211 19.14 -14.56 9.16
N VAL A 212 19.47 -14.45 7.89
CA VAL A 212 20.71 -13.84 7.39
C VAL A 212 20.36 -12.88 6.27
N CYS A 213 20.61 -11.59 6.49
CA CYS A 213 20.41 -10.53 5.52
C CYS A 213 21.66 -10.41 4.63
N ILE A 214 21.55 -10.77 3.35
CA ILE A 214 22.66 -10.69 2.40
C ILE A 214 22.52 -9.38 1.62
N HIS A 215 23.61 -8.58 1.58
CA HIS A 215 23.65 -7.32 0.87
C HIS A 215 24.90 -7.15 0.02
N PRO A 216 24.89 -6.29 -1.02
CA PRO A 216 26.04 -6.04 -1.86
C PRO A 216 27.21 -5.45 -1.09
N ALA A 217 28.41 -6.01 -1.30
CA ALA A 217 29.62 -5.49 -0.68
C ALA A 217 29.93 -4.06 -1.16
N GLY A 218 30.24 -3.18 -0.23
CA GLY A 218 30.54 -1.76 -0.50
C GLY A 218 29.31 -0.86 -0.62
N PHE A 219 28.08 -1.39 -0.40
CA PHE A 219 26.83 -0.61 -0.46
C PHE A 219 26.04 -0.72 0.85
N ASP A 220 25.54 0.43 1.31
CA ASP A 220 24.66 0.53 2.48
C ASP A 220 23.64 1.66 2.23
N PRO A 221 22.62 1.41 1.38
CA PRO A 221 21.72 2.45 0.96
C PRO A 221 20.87 2.97 2.12
N MET A 222 20.61 4.28 2.10
CA MET A 222 19.61 4.89 2.97
C MET A 222 18.20 4.45 2.54
N VAL A 223 17.36 4.09 3.49
CA VAL A 223 15.97 3.66 3.24
C VAL A 223 14.99 4.38 4.18
N ASN A 224 13.79 4.67 3.66
CA ASN A 224 12.67 5.12 4.49
C ASN A 224 11.81 3.92 4.90
N LEU A 225 11.46 3.83 6.16
CA LEU A 225 10.48 2.88 6.69
C LEU A 225 9.23 3.59 7.18
N ILE A 226 8.10 2.90 7.12
CA ILE A 226 6.84 3.35 7.68
C ILE A 226 6.19 2.23 8.49
N ASP A 227 5.78 2.54 9.73
CA ASP A 227 5.00 1.61 10.54
C ASP A 227 3.56 1.48 10.01
N ILE A 228 3.00 0.29 10.08
CA ILE A 228 1.63 0.03 9.59
C ILE A 228 0.57 0.90 10.26
N LYS A 229 0.78 1.37 11.50
CA LYS A 229 -0.12 2.28 12.21
C LYS A 229 -0.15 3.64 11.54
N ASP A 230 1.00 4.14 11.05
CA ASP A 230 1.07 5.39 10.30
C ASP A 230 0.47 5.26 8.90
N VAL A 231 0.56 4.09 8.27
CA VAL A 231 -0.18 3.79 7.03
C VAL A 231 -1.69 3.91 7.28
N ILE A 232 -2.20 3.29 8.33
CA ILE A 232 -3.64 3.36 8.69
C ILE A 232 -4.06 4.80 9.01
N GLY A 233 -3.26 5.50 9.81
CA GLY A 233 -3.50 6.90 10.16
C GLY A 233 -3.54 7.82 8.94
N SER A 234 -2.64 7.64 7.97
CA SER A 234 -2.61 8.44 6.75
C SER A 234 -3.83 8.19 5.85
N VAL A 235 -4.26 6.93 5.71
CA VAL A 235 -5.50 6.59 4.98
C VAL A 235 -6.71 7.20 5.69
N ARG A 236 -6.77 7.14 7.03
CA ARG A 236 -7.86 7.78 7.79
C ARG A 236 -7.91 9.30 7.56
N ILE A 237 -6.76 9.98 7.54
CA ILE A 237 -6.67 11.39 7.20
C ILE A 237 -7.16 11.65 5.77
N ALA A 238 -6.76 10.82 4.81
CA ALA A 238 -7.13 10.93 3.41
C ALA A 238 -8.66 10.83 3.18
N ILE A 239 -9.39 10.06 4.00
CA ILE A 239 -10.86 9.98 3.93
C ILE A 239 -11.49 11.36 4.12
N ASP A 240 -11.02 12.15 5.08
CA ASP A 240 -11.60 13.46 5.40
C ASP A 240 -11.14 14.59 4.46
N LYS A 241 -10.00 14.42 3.79
CA LYS A 241 -9.39 15.49 2.99
C LYS A 241 -9.99 15.56 1.59
N LYS A 242 -10.44 16.73 1.21
CA LYS A 242 -10.87 17.01 -0.17
C LYS A 242 -9.63 17.35 -1.01
N ALA A 243 -9.00 16.35 -1.57
CA ALA A 243 -7.81 16.49 -2.41
C ALA A 243 -7.75 15.35 -3.45
N SER A 244 -7.21 15.65 -4.62
CA SER A 244 -6.87 14.68 -5.68
C SER A 244 -5.39 14.83 -5.99
N GLY A 245 -4.71 13.73 -6.32
CA GLY A 245 -3.30 13.75 -6.68
C GLY A 245 -2.51 12.58 -6.13
N VAL A 246 -1.20 12.61 -6.40
CA VAL A 246 -0.23 11.66 -5.87
C VAL A 246 0.36 12.23 -4.59
N PHE A 247 0.57 11.37 -3.59
CA PHE A 247 1.15 11.73 -2.30
C PHE A 247 2.15 10.68 -1.84
N ASN A 248 3.36 11.10 -1.55
CA ASN A 248 4.37 10.27 -0.91
C ASN A 248 4.11 10.19 0.60
N ILE A 249 3.93 8.99 1.12
CA ILE A 249 3.62 8.74 2.53
C ILE A 249 4.79 8.04 3.19
N LEU A 250 5.47 8.75 4.08
CA LEU A 250 6.68 8.30 4.77
C LEU A 250 6.40 8.04 6.24
N GLY A 251 7.22 7.16 6.85
CA GLY A 251 7.31 7.03 8.29
C GLY A 251 8.39 7.93 8.89
N ARG A 252 8.60 7.78 10.19
CA ARG A 252 9.63 8.55 10.94
C ARG A 252 11.06 8.08 10.70
N ASP A 253 11.22 6.80 10.31
CA ASP A 253 12.51 6.14 10.33
C ASP A 253 13.17 6.19 8.97
N THR A 254 14.33 6.86 8.94
CA THR A 254 15.21 6.92 7.77
C THR A 254 16.63 6.69 8.24
N ALA A 255 17.25 5.61 7.77
CA ALA A 255 18.61 5.24 8.16
C ALA A 255 19.25 4.33 7.09
N PRO A 256 20.58 4.09 7.16
CA PRO A 256 21.21 3.04 6.38
C PRO A 256 20.59 1.66 6.62
N LEU A 257 20.54 0.84 5.59
CA LEU A 257 19.94 -0.50 5.65
C LEU A 257 20.57 -1.37 6.74
N SER A 258 21.88 -1.27 6.95
CA SER A 258 22.62 -2.00 7.99
C SER A 258 22.15 -1.67 9.41
N VAL A 259 21.69 -0.45 9.65
CA VAL A 259 21.13 -0.03 10.95
C VAL A 259 19.85 -0.80 11.22
N PHE A 260 18.95 -0.89 10.24
CA PHE A 260 17.68 -1.61 10.40
C PHE A 260 17.88 -3.13 10.54
N VAL A 261 18.83 -3.73 9.81
CA VAL A 261 19.20 -5.15 9.99
C VAL A 261 19.62 -5.43 11.44
N ARG A 262 20.45 -4.52 12.00
CA ARG A 262 20.90 -4.65 13.40
C ARG A 262 19.76 -4.47 14.39
N GLN A 263 18.87 -3.48 14.16
CA GLN A 263 17.70 -3.26 15.00
C GLN A 263 16.72 -4.44 14.97
N ALA A 264 16.59 -5.10 13.80
CA ALA A 264 15.81 -6.34 13.66
C ALA A 264 16.46 -7.56 14.30
N GLY A 265 17.67 -7.43 14.89
CA GLY A 265 18.36 -8.52 15.58
C GLY A 265 18.98 -9.58 14.67
N HIS A 266 19.08 -9.32 13.37
CA HIS A 266 19.56 -10.29 12.38
C HIS A 266 21.04 -10.08 12.00
N LYS A 267 21.67 -11.15 11.49
CA LYS A 267 23.03 -11.13 10.97
C LYS A 267 23.04 -10.57 9.55
N SER A 268 24.07 -9.77 9.26
CA SER A 268 24.30 -9.18 7.94
C SER A 268 25.58 -9.77 7.33
N VAL A 269 25.51 -10.13 6.06
CA VAL A 269 26.65 -10.65 5.29
C VAL A 269 26.78 -9.88 4.00
N SER A 270 27.97 -9.27 3.79
CA SER A 270 28.31 -8.56 2.56
C SER A 270 28.91 -9.52 1.54
N LEU A 271 28.38 -9.54 0.33
CA LEU A 271 28.87 -10.38 -0.75
C LEU A 271 29.01 -9.59 -2.06
N PRO A 272 29.91 -10.00 -2.96
CA PRO A 272 29.91 -9.47 -4.32
C PRO A 272 28.56 -9.71 -4.99
N THR A 273 28.03 -8.67 -5.65
CA THR A 273 26.68 -8.67 -6.26
C THR A 273 26.34 -9.92 -7.08
N PRO A 274 27.26 -10.48 -7.94
CA PRO A 274 26.94 -11.66 -8.74
C PRO A 274 26.58 -12.91 -7.93
N LEU A 275 27.04 -13.00 -6.67
CA LEU A 275 26.78 -14.15 -5.79
C LEU A 275 25.46 -14.04 -5.05
N ILE A 276 24.87 -12.85 -4.95
CA ILE A 276 23.67 -12.63 -4.13
C ILE A 276 22.44 -13.28 -4.74
N GLY A 277 22.21 -13.13 -6.04
CA GLY A 277 21.07 -13.72 -6.74
C GLY A 277 20.98 -15.24 -6.54
N PRO A 278 22.01 -16.01 -6.87
CA PRO A 278 22.02 -17.45 -6.65
C PRO A 278 21.80 -17.88 -5.19
N LEU A 279 22.45 -17.18 -4.23
CA LEU A 279 22.28 -17.48 -2.81
C LEU A 279 20.90 -17.11 -2.30
N ASN A 280 20.34 -15.96 -2.72
CA ASN A 280 18.97 -15.59 -2.38
C ASN A 280 17.96 -16.61 -2.95
N LEU A 281 18.17 -17.09 -4.18
CA LEU A 281 17.34 -18.15 -4.75
C LEU A 281 17.40 -19.44 -3.92
N LEU A 282 18.59 -19.81 -3.42
CA LEU A 282 18.75 -20.97 -2.53
C LEU A 282 18.03 -20.76 -1.21
N GLN A 283 18.20 -19.59 -0.54
CA GLN A 283 17.48 -19.26 0.68
C GLN A 283 15.96 -19.34 0.49
N ARG A 284 15.45 -18.85 -0.64
CA ARG A 284 14.01 -18.92 -0.98
C ARG A 284 13.54 -20.36 -1.17
N LYS A 285 14.30 -21.21 -1.87
CA LYS A 285 13.98 -22.64 -2.05
C LYS A 285 13.98 -23.40 -0.74
N MET A 286 14.85 -23.03 0.20
CA MET A 286 14.90 -23.60 1.55
C MET A 286 13.82 -23.03 2.49
N GLY A 287 12.99 -22.10 2.04
CA GLY A 287 11.95 -21.46 2.86
C GLY A 287 12.49 -20.49 3.93
N MET A 288 13.77 -20.13 3.86
CA MET A 288 14.42 -19.23 4.85
C MET A 288 14.02 -17.77 4.67
N THR A 289 13.65 -17.37 3.47
CA THR A 289 13.19 -16.02 3.16
C THR A 289 12.18 -16.02 2.01
N ARG A 290 11.35 -14.98 1.95
CA ARG A 290 10.47 -14.68 0.81
C ARG A 290 10.94 -13.44 0.04
N TYR A 291 11.99 -12.79 0.52
CA TYR A 291 12.63 -11.68 -0.17
C TYR A 291 13.17 -12.12 -1.54
N ASN A 292 12.98 -11.28 -2.56
CA ASN A 292 13.51 -11.51 -3.90
C ASN A 292 14.45 -10.39 -4.31
N PHE A 293 15.76 -10.67 -4.27
CA PHE A 293 16.82 -9.71 -4.61
C PHE A 293 16.70 -9.13 -6.03
N GLU A 294 16.27 -9.94 -7.01
CA GLU A 294 16.14 -9.50 -8.41
C GLU A 294 15.12 -8.37 -8.60
N VAL A 295 14.12 -8.31 -7.74
CA VAL A 295 13.07 -7.28 -7.80
C VAL A 295 13.56 -5.94 -7.24
N ASP A 296 14.50 -5.98 -6.29
CA ASP A 296 14.92 -4.83 -5.50
C ASP A 296 16.42 -4.50 -5.65
N GLN A 297 17.06 -5.10 -6.65
CA GLN A 297 18.53 -5.02 -6.84
C GLN A 297 19.04 -3.59 -6.84
N GLN A 298 18.43 -2.67 -7.59
CA GLN A 298 18.90 -1.28 -7.68
C GLN A 298 18.80 -0.57 -6.33
N ARG A 299 17.78 -0.84 -5.54
CA ARG A 299 17.58 -0.23 -4.21
C ARG A 299 18.49 -0.79 -3.13
N MET A 300 19.08 -1.96 -3.38
CA MET A 300 20.14 -2.52 -2.51
C MET A 300 21.50 -1.89 -2.77
N HIS A 301 21.68 -1.19 -3.89
CA HIS A 301 22.90 -0.48 -4.23
C HIS A 301 22.77 1.03 -4.03
N HIS A 302 21.61 1.61 -4.34
CA HIS A 302 21.42 3.05 -4.40
C HIS A 302 20.30 3.50 -3.48
N ALA A 303 20.52 4.60 -2.78
CA ALA A 303 19.50 5.23 -1.97
C ALA A 303 18.37 5.78 -2.85
N ALA A 304 17.12 5.59 -2.38
CA ALA A 304 15.92 6.09 -3.02
C ALA A 304 14.96 6.55 -1.91
N LEU A 305 15.20 7.74 -1.41
CA LEU A 305 14.42 8.36 -0.34
C LEU A 305 13.26 9.12 -0.94
N MET A 306 12.08 8.94 -0.39
CA MET A 306 10.90 9.68 -0.83
C MET A 306 10.82 11.02 -0.09
N ASP A 307 10.28 12.05 -0.75
CA ASP A 307 9.95 13.34 -0.14
C ASP A 307 8.46 13.35 0.27
N GLY A 308 8.17 13.56 1.53
CA GLY A 308 6.81 13.57 2.09
C GLY A 308 6.21 14.96 2.28
N ARG A 309 6.87 16.04 1.90
CA ARG A 309 6.43 17.42 2.15
C ARG A 309 5.03 17.74 1.60
N LYS A 310 4.67 17.17 0.46
CA LYS A 310 3.34 17.34 -0.12
C LYS A 310 2.24 16.72 0.74
N ALA A 311 2.47 15.52 1.28
CA ALA A 311 1.52 14.88 2.19
C ALA A 311 1.37 15.68 3.50
N GLU A 312 2.46 16.24 4.01
CA GLU A 312 2.43 17.09 5.20
C GLU A 312 1.64 18.37 4.95
N THR A 313 1.94 19.10 3.87
CA THR A 313 1.32 20.40 3.59
C THR A 313 -0.14 20.31 3.14
N VAL A 314 -0.48 19.33 2.29
CA VAL A 314 -1.83 19.21 1.71
C VAL A 314 -2.74 18.35 2.58
N LEU A 315 -2.26 17.19 3.03
CA LEU A 315 -3.07 16.30 3.84
C LEU A 315 -3.01 16.62 5.34
N GLY A 316 -1.95 17.29 5.79
CA GLY A 316 -1.65 17.48 7.21
C GLY A 316 -1.18 16.18 7.86
N TYR A 317 -0.62 15.28 7.07
CA TYR A 317 -0.07 14.02 7.55
C TYR A 317 1.33 14.22 8.12
N THR A 318 1.54 13.76 9.34
CA THR A 318 2.85 13.68 9.97
C THR A 318 3.00 12.30 10.61
N PRO A 319 4.08 11.54 10.32
CA PRO A 319 4.29 10.22 10.90
C PRO A 319 4.52 10.31 12.41
N ARG A 320 3.99 9.36 13.17
CA ARG A 320 4.01 9.37 14.65
C ARG A 320 4.74 8.19 15.26
N HIS A 321 4.79 7.07 14.56
CA HIS A 321 5.29 5.82 15.11
C HIS A 321 6.68 5.48 14.56
N HIS A 322 7.55 5.00 15.45
CA HIS A 322 8.75 4.30 15.03
C HIS A 322 8.41 2.87 14.67
N VAL A 323 9.17 2.32 13.72
CA VAL A 323 9.01 0.93 13.30
C VAL A 323 9.38 0.01 14.47
N ASP A 324 8.50 -0.95 14.72
CA ASP A 324 8.71 -2.03 15.69
C ASP A 324 8.97 -3.34 14.91
N PHE A 325 10.12 -3.92 15.10
CA PHE A 325 10.53 -5.17 14.47
C PHE A 325 10.02 -6.42 15.21
N GLY A 326 9.37 -6.28 16.37
CA GLY A 326 8.77 -7.36 17.16
C GLY A 326 9.60 -7.82 18.34
#